data_20364f0602505d4f45a6bac101bfb92e
#
_entry.id   20364f0602505d4f45a6bac101bfb92e
#
_cell.length_a   1.000
_cell.length_b   1.000
_cell.length_c   1.000
_cell.angle_alpha   90.00
_cell.angle_beta   90.00
_cell.angle_gamma   90.00
#
_symmetry.space_group_name_H-M   'P 1'
#
loop_
_entity.id
_entity.type
_entity.pdbx_description
1 polymer ?
#
loop_
_entity_poly.entity_id
_entity_poly.type
_entity_poly.pdbx_seq_one_letter_code
_entity_poly.pdbx_strand_id
1 'polypeptide(L)'
;MDNYQIAENFSLLSKLMDIHGENSFKAKTYAIAAYHVENLPEQLSNTPQEKISVIKGIGPKKIHTIWKEMEIESVGELLYACQENRLKLYKGFGEKTQQNIIDTIEYYLHNQGSYLYPQVEEVAPQIIAYLEKLFSAENVFITGAFKRQAEIIDELEFVVNSTNELIKPRFVSANPPELLEEKPGSLLYKLLNGLRLRLYTGTENFKKSVFTTSGSAEFTAAFEQQFTGIDYNNSDISIFEQAKINFIPPCLRETAAIIEKAKSIKIPHLIQACDIKGIIHSHSNWSDGSNTIEEMAKAAKEKGFEYLVISDHSKSAFYAQGLSEEKIAAQHQYVNELNEKITGFKIFKSIESDILNDGSLDYSNSILATFDVVIASVHSNLKMSEEKAMLRLLKAIENPYTTILGHLTGRLLLSRKGYPVDHKKIIDACAANHVIIELNAHPRRLDIDWRHIDYALQKNVLISINPDAHTIEGFEDIRYGVLAAQKAMVTKEQNLSSFGLKEFEDCLGKVKELKGVR
;
A
#
# COMPACT_ATOMS: atom_id res chain seq x y z
N MET A 1 -9.49 7.16 19.60
CA MET A 1 -10.49 8.20 19.24
C MET A 1 -11.24 8.50 20.51
N ASP A 2 -11.26 9.75 20.95
CA ASP A 2 -12.01 10.14 22.14
C ASP A 2 -13.50 10.37 21.82
N ASN A 3 -14.33 10.55 22.86
CA ASN A 3 -15.77 10.74 22.67
C ASN A 3 -16.10 11.95 21.80
N TYR A 4 -15.30 13.03 21.88
CA TYR A 4 -15.50 14.24 21.09
C TYR A 4 -15.31 13.95 19.60
N GLN A 5 -14.21 13.27 19.22
CA GLN A 5 -13.94 12.87 17.84
C GLN A 5 -15.01 11.91 17.29
N ILE A 6 -15.53 11.01 18.12
CA ILE A 6 -16.61 10.10 17.74
C ILE A 6 -17.91 10.88 17.51
N ALA A 7 -18.24 11.82 18.40
CA ALA A 7 -19.43 12.66 18.29
C ALA A 7 -19.37 13.58 17.05
N GLU A 8 -18.21 14.15 16.77
CA GLU A 8 -17.98 14.97 15.58
C GLU A 8 -18.22 14.17 14.29
N ASN A 9 -17.75 12.93 14.24
CA ASN A 9 -18.00 12.04 13.12
C ASN A 9 -19.48 11.68 12.94
N PHE A 10 -20.23 11.44 14.02
CA PHE A 10 -21.68 11.24 13.94
C PHE A 10 -22.43 12.51 13.52
N SER A 11 -22.00 13.67 13.99
CA SER A 11 -22.57 14.96 13.57
C SER A 11 -22.34 15.22 12.08
N LEU A 12 -21.14 14.93 11.59
CA LEU A 12 -20.82 15.03 10.17
C LEU A 12 -21.67 14.08 9.33
N LEU A 13 -21.80 12.82 9.75
CA LEU A 13 -22.64 11.84 9.07
C LEU A 13 -24.11 12.29 8.98
N SER A 14 -24.66 12.86 10.04
CA SER A 14 -26.00 13.45 10.05
C SER A 14 -26.14 14.55 8.98
N LYS A 15 -25.18 15.49 8.92
CA LYS A 15 -25.19 16.58 7.94
C LYS A 15 -25.08 16.07 6.50
N LEU A 16 -24.24 15.06 6.27
CA LEU A 16 -24.09 14.44 4.95
C LEU A 16 -25.38 13.75 4.49
N MET A 17 -26.07 13.06 5.39
CA MET A 17 -27.35 12.44 5.10
C MET A 17 -28.44 13.47 4.73
N ASP A 18 -28.45 14.64 5.38
CA ASP A 18 -29.36 15.74 5.04
C ASP A 18 -29.03 16.32 3.66
N ILE A 19 -27.73 16.50 3.33
CA ILE A 19 -27.28 17.00 2.02
C ILE A 19 -27.67 16.03 0.89
N HIS A 20 -27.58 14.72 1.14
CA HIS A 20 -27.93 13.68 0.14
C HIS A 20 -29.45 13.41 0.04
N GLY A 21 -30.29 14.18 0.75
CA GLY A 21 -31.74 14.00 0.70
C GLY A 21 -32.23 12.70 1.34
N GLU A 22 -31.41 12.08 2.19
CA GLU A 22 -31.83 10.92 2.99
C GLU A 22 -32.97 11.31 3.94
N ASN A 23 -33.74 10.31 4.36
CA ASN A 23 -34.85 10.50 5.27
C ASN A 23 -34.39 11.29 6.52
N SER A 24 -34.98 12.49 6.74
CA SER A 24 -34.63 13.41 7.82
C SER A 24 -34.71 12.80 9.23
N PHE A 25 -35.52 11.75 9.40
CA PHE A 25 -35.58 10.98 10.64
C PHE A 25 -34.31 10.16 10.88
N LYS A 26 -33.70 9.65 9.80
CA LYS A 26 -32.41 8.93 9.86
C LYS A 26 -31.28 9.90 10.21
N ALA A 27 -31.22 11.06 9.57
CA ALA A 27 -30.19 12.06 9.83
C ALA A 27 -30.25 12.55 11.30
N LYS A 28 -31.44 12.85 11.81
CA LYS A 28 -31.66 13.21 13.22
C LYS A 28 -31.18 12.16 14.22
N THR A 29 -31.29 10.88 13.88
CA THR A 29 -30.82 9.79 14.76
C THR A 29 -29.31 9.87 14.99
N TYR A 30 -28.53 10.22 13.97
CA TYR A 30 -27.08 10.41 14.10
C TYR A 30 -26.71 11.68 14.84
N ALA A 31 -27.48 12.78 14.67
CA ALA A 31 -27.29 13.99 15.47
C ALA A 31 -27.54 13.73 16.98
N ILE A 32 -28.56 12.93 17.28
CA ILE A 32 -28.87 12.52 18.67
C ILE A 32 -27.76 11.59 19.21
N ALA A 33 -27.25 10.67 18.39
CA ALA A 33 -26.15 9.81 18.78
C ALA A 33 -24.87 10.62 19.05
N ALA A 34 -24.54 11.60 18.21
CA ALA A 34 -23.44 12.53 18.43
C ALA A 34 -23.54 13.22 19.80
N TYR A 35 -24.70 13.82 20.08
CA TYR A 35 -24.96 14.48 21.37
C TYR A 35 -24.80 13.55 22.57
N HIS A 36 -25.30 12.30 22.48
CA HIS A 36 -25.17 11.34 23.56
C HIS A 36 -23.73 10.87 23.77
N VAL A 37 -22.96 10.64 22.68
CA VAL A 37 -21.56 10.23 22.79
C VAL A 37 -20.70 11.34 23.36
N GLU A 38 -20.92 12.59 22.96
CA GLU A 38 -20.19 13.75 23.48
C GLU A 38 -20.38 13.92 24.98
N ASN A 39 -21.59 13.62 25.48
CA ASN A 39 -21.97 13.78 26.89
C ASN A 39 -21.81 12.48 27.72
N LEU A 40 -21.16 11.42 27.20
CA LEU A 40 -20.89 10.23 28.00
C LEU A 40 -19.88 10.53 29.12
N PRO A 41 -20.14 10.07 30.36
CA PRO A 41 -19.23 10.27 31.47
C PRO A 41 -17.91 9.47 31.36
N GLU A 42 -17.90 8.43 30.52
CA GLU A 42 -16.73 7.57 30.27
C GLU A 42 -16.41 7.55 28.77
N GLN A 43 -15.13 7.30 28.45
CA GLN A 43 -14.71 7.17 27.05
C GLN A 43 -15.37 5.94 26.41
N LEU A 44 -15.99 6.12 25.26
CA LEU A 44 -16.66 5.05 24.52
C LEU A 44 -15.70 3.91 24.15
N SER A 45 -14.41 4.23 23.95
CA SER A 45 -13.34 3.25 23.72
C SER A 45 -13.16 2.24 24.86
N ASN A 46 -13.60 2.61 26.08
CA ASN A 46 -13.54 1.76 27.27
C ASN A 46 -14.86 1.02 27.53
N THR A 47 -15.87 1.24 26.68
CA THR A 47 -17.20 0.65 26.84
C THR A 47 -17.24 -0.73 26.13
N PRO A 48 -17.78 -1.78 26.76
CA PRO A 48 -17.91 -3.11 26.14
C PRO A 48 -18.65 -3.03 24.80
N GLN A 49 -18.17 -3.74 23.81
CA GLN A 49 -18.67 -3.73 22.39
C GLN A 49 -20.19 -3.94 22.25
N GLU A 50 -20.81 -4.63 23.19
CA GLU A 50 -22.25 -4.90 23.20
C GLU A 50 -23.11 -3.64 23.24
N LYS A 51 -22.54 -2.49 23.63
CA LYS A 51 -23.22 -1.19 23.69
C LYS A 51 -23.04 -0.31 22.43
N ILE A 52 -22.18 -0.71 21.47
CA ILE A 52 -21.85 0.12 20.28
C ILE A 52 -22.77 -0.21 19.07
N SER A 53 -23.94 -0.72 19.28
CA SER A 53 -24.85 -1.27 18.23
C SER A 53 -25.61 -0.21 17.39
N VAL A 54 -25.02 0.93 17.00
CA VAL A 54 -25.80 2.03 16.37
C VAL A 54 -25.23 2.59 15.07
N ILE A 55 -24.58 1.80 14.23
CA ILE A 55 -24.29 2.23 12.84
C ILE A 55 -25.42 1.78 11.93
N LYS A 56 -26.22 2.75 11.42
CA LYS A 56 -27.40 2.46 10.60
C LYS A 56 -27.02 2.03 9.17
N GLY A 57 -27.68 1.00 8.69
CA GLY A 57 -27.35 0.31 7.42
C GLY A 57 -26.61 -1.02 7.64
N ILE A 58 -25.90 -1.13 8.76
CA ILE A 58 -25.30 -2.35 9.24
C ILE A 58 -26.02 -2.69 10.55
N GLY A 59 -27.04 -3.56 10.50
CA GLY A 59 -27.75 -4.00 11.71
C GLY A 59 -26.84 -4.79 12.67
N PRO A 60 -27.24 -4.99 13.95
CA PRO A 60 -26.41 -5.62 14.98
C PRO A 60 -25.78 -6.94 14.55
N LYS A 61 -26.48 -7.76 13.77
CA LYS A 61 -25.96 -9.04 13.22
C LYS A 61 -24.82 -8.81 12.23
N LYS A 62 -24.93 -7.81 11.36
CA LYS A 62 -23.86 -7.47 10.39
C LYS A 62 -22.65 -6.89 11.09
N ILE A 63 -22.84 -6.04 12.10
CA ILE A 63 -21.75 -5.51 12.94
C ILE A 63 -21.03 -6.67 13.64
N HIS A 64 -21.79 -7.61 14.21
CA HIS A 64 -21.20 -8.78 14.87
C HIS A 64 -20.33 -9.60 13.91
N THR A 65 -20.82 -9.87 12.71
CA THR A 65 -20.05 -10.57 11.66
C THR A 65 -18.76 -9.82 11.33
N ILE A 66 -18.84 -8.51 11.08
CA ILE A 66 -17.65 -7.70 10.75
C ILE A 66 -16.62 -7.73 11.89
N TRP A 67 -17.05 -7.53 13.13
CA TRP A 67 -16.12 -7.41 14.25
C TRP A 67 -15.69 -8.74 14.87
N LYS A 68 -16.58 -9.72 14.96
CA LYS A 68 -16.30 -10.99 15.64
C LYS A 68 -15.85 -12.10 14.72
N GLU A 69 -16.41 -12.17 13.51
CA GLU A 69 -16.10 -13.25 12.57
C GLU A 69 -14.98 -12.84 11.60
N MET A 70 -14.95 -11.56 11.19
CA MET A 70 -13.92 -11.04 10.30
C MET A 70 -12.77 -10.34 11.04
N GLU A 71 -12.89 -10.12 12.34
CA GLU A 71 -11.91 -9.40 13.19
C GLU A 71 -11.56 -7.99 12.67
N ILE A 72 -12.50 -7.36 11.96
CA ILE A 72 -12.33 -6.01 11.39
C ILE A 72 -12.65 -4.97 12.46
N GLU A 73 -11.72 -4.07 12.74
CA GLU A 73 -11.83 -3.08 13.82
C GLU A 73 -11.74 -1.63 13.35
N SER A 74 -11.36 -1.42 12.10
CA SER A 74 -11.30 -0.08 11.52
C SER A 74 -12.07 0.01 10.20
N VAL A 75 -12.47 1.22 9.87
CA VAL A 75 -13.14 1.54 8.60
C VAL A 75 -12.26 1.20 7.40
N GLY A 76 -10.95 1.38 7.52
CA GLY A 76 -10.02 1.05 6.46
C GLY A 76 -9.81 -0.45 6.28
N GLU A 77 -9.83 -1.24 7.37
CA GLU A 77 -9.84 -2.71 7.27
C GLU A 77 -11.12 -3.21 6.60
N LEU A 78 -12.26 -2.60 6.94
CA LEU A 78 -13.53 -2.93 6.29
C LEU A 78 -13.49 -2.61 4.80
N LEU A 79 -12.94 -1.45 4.42
CA LEU A 79 -12.78 -1.09 3.02
C LEU A 79 -11.87 -2.09 2.29
N TYR A 80 -10.73 -2.44 2.88
CA TYR A 80 -9.82 -3.43 2.32
C TYR A 80 -10.51 -4.79 2.13
N ALA A 81 -11.23 -5.29 3.14
CA ALA A 81 -11.97 -6.54 3.04
C ALA A 81 -13.08 -6.50 1.97
N CYS A 82 -13.70 -5.34 1.74
CA CYS A 82 -14.65 -5.14 0.64
C CYS A 82 -13.96 -5.17 -0.72
N GLN A 83 -12.81 -4.54 -0.87
CA GLN A 83 -12.03 -4.52 -2.12
C GLN A 83 -11.52 -5.92 -2.51
N GLU A 84 -11.19 -6.74 -1.51
CA GLU A 84 -10.84 -8.16 -1.69
C GLU A 84 -12.05 -9.10 -1.75
N ASN A 85 -13.25 -8.57 -1.96
CA ASN A 85 -14.49 -9.34 -2.06
C ASN A 85 -14.85 -10.21 -0.85
N ARG A 86 -14.15 -10.07 0.28
CA ARG A 86 -14.37 -10.89 1.48
C ARG A 86 -15.75 -10.67 2.09
N LEU A 87 -16.25 -9.43 2.07
CA LEU A 87 -17.51 -9.11 2.74
C LEU A 87 -18.71 -9.80 2.07
N LYS A 88 -18.73 -9.91 0.73
CA LYS A 88 -19.84 -10.57 0.00
C LYS A 88 -19.97 -12.06 0.30
N LEU A 89 -18.93 -12.70 0.83
CA LEU A 89 -18.93 -14.12 1.19
C LEU A 89 -19.71 -14.39 2.48
N TYR A 90 -19.96 -13.36 3.30
CA TYR A 90 -20.73 -13.51 4.52
C TYR A 90 -22.23 -13.36 4.28
N LYS A 91 -23.03 -14.21 4.93
CA LYS A 91 -24.49 -14.21 4.79
C LYS A 91 -25.09 -12.84 5.14
N GLY A 92 -25.81 -12.26 4.20
CA GLY A 92 -26.45 -10.95 4.35
C GLY A 92 -25.66 -9.76 3.80
N PHE A 93 -24.47 -10.01 3.24
CA PHE A 93 -23.71 -9.03 2.49
C PHE A 93 -23.68 -9.45 1.01
N GLY A 94 -24.55 -8.88 0.20
CA GLY A 94 -24.50 -9.06 -1.25
C GLY A 94 -23.57 -8.00 -1.89
N GLU A 95 -23.26 -8.19 -3.16
CA GLU A 95 -22.39 -7.30 -3.96
C GLU A 95 -22.80 -5.82 -3.86
N LYS A 96 -24.12 -5.52 -3.97
CA LYS A 96 -24.64 -4.16 -3.80
C LYS A 96 -24.37 -3.58 -2.42
N THR A 97 -24.43 -4.40 -1.36
CA THR A 97 -24.13 -3.95 0.00
C THR A 97 -22.65 -3.66 0.16
N GLN A 98 -21.80 -4.53 -0.39
CA GLN A 98 -20.35 -4.35 -0.39
C GLN A 98 -19.97 -3.06 -1.13
N GLN A 99 -20.52 -2.82 -2.34
CA GLN A 99 -20.24 -1.59 -3.10
C GLN A 99 -20.67 -0.34 -2.34
N ASN A 100 -21.87 -0.32 -1.76
CA ASN A 100 -22.33 0.82 -0.95
C ASN A 100 -21.42 1.11 0.25
N ILE A 101 -20.83 0.06 0.86
CA ILE A 101 -19.88 0.21 1.96
C ILE A 101 -18.57 0.80 1.45
N ILE A 102 -18.06 0.32 0.31
CA ILE A 102 -16.87 0.89 -0.34
C ILE A 102 -17.08 2.38 -0.58
N ASP A 103 -18.13 2.75 -1.31
CA ASP A 103 -18.42 4.14 -1.67
C ASP A 103 -18.52 5.05 -0.43
N THR A 104 -19.18 4.58 0.62
CA THR A 104 -19.36 5.33 1.87
C THR A 104 -18.04 5.53 2.61
N ILE A 105 -17.21 4.49 2.67
CA ILE A 105 -15.92 4.53 3.37
C ILE A 105 -14.92 5.38 2.60
N GLU A 106 -14.86 5.25 1.29
CA GLU A 106 -13.97 6.06 0.45
C GLU A 106 -14.31 7.54 0.58
N TYR A 107 -15.59 7.90 0.57
CA TYR A 107 -16.03 9.26 0.82
C TYR A 107 -15.59 9.75 2.21
N TYR A 108 -15.74 8.94 3.26
CA TYR A 108 -15.31 9.28 4.62
C TYR A 108 -13.79 9.48 4.71
N LEU A 109 -13.01 8.60 4.10
CA LEU A 109 -11.54 8.67 4.13
C LEU A 109 -11.00 9.87 3.35
N HIS A 110 -11.64 10.26 2.24
CA HIS A 110 -11.31 11.48 1.49
C HIS A 110 -11.42 12.76 2.32
N ASN A 111 -12.21 12.75 3.38
CA ASN A 111 -12.39 13.91 4.25
C ASN A 111 -11.40 13.99 5.42
N GLN A 112 -10.54 12.99 5.63
CA GLN A 112 -9.57 12.98 6.73
C GLN A 112 -8.26 13.74 6.46
N GLY A 113 -8.03 14.20 5.25
CA GLY A 113 -6.87 15.04 4.90
C GLY A 113 -5.55 14.31 4.68
N SER A 114 -5.54 12.97 4.73
CA SER A 114 -4.40 12.12 4.35
C SER A 114 -4.86 11.12 3.29
N TYR A 115 -4.09 10.96 2.22
CA TYR A 115 -4.45 10.17 1.05
C TYR A 115 -3.34 9.18 0.74
N LEU A 116 -3.70 8.01 0.21
CA LEU A 116 -2.73 7.12 -0.40
C LEU A 116 -2.23 7.72 -1.72
N TYR A 117 -1.00 7.40 -2.08
CA TYR A 117 -0.37 7.87 -3.32
C TYR A 117 -1.27 7.73 -4.57
N PRO A 118 -1.93 6.55 -4.84
CA PRO A 118 -2.81 6.40 -6.01
C PRO A 118 -3.96 7.39 -6.07
N GLN A 119 -4.57 7.70 -4.91
CA GLN A 119 -5.70 8.63 -4.84
C GLN A 119 -5.30 10.05 -5.27
N VAL A 120 -4.08 10.44 -4.96
CA VAL A 120 -3.54 11.75 -5.41
C VAL A 120 -3.07 11.67 -6.86
N GLU A 121 -2.48 10.56 -7.29
CA GLU A 121 -2.02 10.32 -8.65
C GLU A 121 -3.16 10.43 -9.68
N GLU A 122 -4.36 9.96 -9.33
CA GLU A 122 -5.54 10.06 -10.19
C GLU A 122 -5.96 11.52 -10.48
N VAL A 123 -5.83 12.41 -9.50
CA VAL A 123 -6.28 13.81 -9.62
C VAL A 123 -5.13 14.78 -9.95
N ALA A 124 -3.89 14.43 -9.69
CA ALA A 124 -2.73 15.29 -9.88
C ALA A 124 -2.60 15.83 -11.32
N PRO A 125 -2.80 15.05 -12.40
CA PRO A 125 -2.70 15.55 -13.77
C PRO A 125 -3.68 16.70 -14.07
N GLN A 126 -4.90 16.63 -13.54
CA GLN A 126 -5.91 17.68 -13.72
C GLN A 126 -5.51 18.96 -12.98
N ILE A 127 -4.95 18.84 -11.77
CA ILE A 127 -4.47 19.96 -10.97
C ILE A 127 -3.24 20.60 -11.64
N ILE A 128 -2.30 19.78 -12.14
CA ILE A 128 -1.14 20.26 -12.91
C ILE A 128 -1.61 21.08 -14.11
N ALA A 129 -2.45 20.51 -14.97
CA ALA A 129 -2.96 21.19 -16.15
C ALA A 129 -3.70 22.51 -15.82
N TYR A 130 -4.45 22.53 -14.72
CA TYR A 130 -5.13 23.74 -14.24
C TYR A 130 -4.13 24.81 -13.80
N LEU A 131 -3.11 24.45 -13.01
CA LEU A 131 -2.07 25.40 -12.57
C LEU A 131 -1.22 25.91 -13.74
N GLU A 132 -0.84 25.04 -14.68
CA GLU A 132 -0.11 25.41 -15.89
C GLU A 132 -0.89 26.38 -16.78
N LYS A 133 -2.21 26.20 -16.87
CA LYS A 133 -3.09 27.15 -17.57
C LYS A 133 -3.11 28.51 -16.90
N LEU A 134 -3.01 28.58 -15.58
CA LEU A 134 -3.03 29.83 -14.83
C LEU A 134 -1.68 30.57 -14.84
N PHE A 135 -0.57 29.83 -14.79
CA PHE A 135 0.77 30.38 -14.51
C PHE A 135 1.83 30.04 -15.56
N SER A 136 1.48 29.32 -16.63
CA SER A 136 2.37 28.70 -17.63
C SER A 136 3.20 27.54 -17.10
N ALA A 137 3.46 26.54 -17.96
CA ALA A 137 4.10 25.27 -17.56
C ALA A 137 5.53 25.48 -17.01
N GLU A 138 6.28 26.46 -17.54
CA GLU A 138 7.63 26.79 -17.09
C GLU A 138 7.69 27.41 -15.69
N ASN A 139 6.56 27.81 -15.13
CA ASN A 139 6.45 28.45 -13.82
C ASN A 139 5.80 27.56 -12.75
N VAL A 140 5.46 26.32 -13.07
CA VAL A 140 4.76 25.39 -12.16
C VAL A 140 5.55 24.09 -12.05
N PHE A 141 5.95 23.74 -10.83
CA PHE A 141 6.71 22.52 -10.58
C PHE A 141 6.10 21.73 -9.43
N ILE A 142 5.71 20.49 -9.72
CA ILE A 142 5.28 19.55 -8.68
C ILE A 142 6.46 19.21 -7.75
N THR A 143 6.20 19.12 -6.46
CA THR A 143 7.20 18.91 -5.44
C THR A 143 6.65 18.11 -4.25
N GLY A 144 7.32 18.13 -3.12
CA GLY A 144 6.84 17.56 -1.87
C GLY A 144 6.75 16.04 -1.84
N ALA A 145 5.87 15.57 -0.98
CA ALA A 145 5.68 14.15 -0.71
C ALA A 145 5.28 13.35 -1.96
N PHE A 146 4.43 13.91 -2.83
CA PHE A 146 4.03 13.25 -4.06
C PHE A 146 5.22 13.06 -5.03
N LYS A 147 6.07 14.08 -5.22
CA LYS A 147 7.27 13.97 -6.04
C LYS A 147 8.28 12.97 -5.49
N ARG A 148 8.34 12.84 -4.17
CA ARG A 148 9.19 11.85 -3.50
C ARG A 148 8.59 10.45 -3.46
N GLN A 149 7.40 10.23 -4.06
CA GLN A 149 6.72 8.93 -4.05
C GLN A 149 6.43 8.42 -2.62
N ALA A 150 6.01 9.33 -1.73
CA ALA A 150 5.63 8.94 -0.38
C ALA A 150 4.33 8.11 -0.41
N GLU A 151 4.23 7.11 0.46
CA GLU A 151 3.08 6.18 0.53
C GLU A 151 1.77 6.91 0.90
N ILE A 152 1.91 7.95 1.74
CA ILE A 152 0.82 8.79 2.23
C ILE A 152 1.11 10.24 1.86
N ILE A 153 0.11 10.93 1.35
CA ILE A 153 0.16 12.31 0.91
C ILE A 153 -0.84 13.13 1.74
N ASP A 154 -0.33 14.05 2.53
CA ASP A 154 -1.17 14.98 3.31
C ASP A 154 -1.50 16.25 2.52
N GLU A 155 -0.60 16.67 1.65
CA GLU A 155 -0.73 17.85 0.80
C GLU A 155 -0.15 17.55 -0.57
N LEU A 156 -0.86 17.96 -1.64
CA LEU A 156 -0.27 17.99 -2.97
C LEU A 156 0.45 19.34 -3.14
N GLU A 157 1.74 19.28 -3.41
CA GLU A 157 2.64 20.42 -3.26
C GLU A 157 3.21 20.87 -4.61
N PHE A 158 3.22 22.18 -4.83
CA PHE A 158 3.82 22.80 -6.01
C PHE A 158 4.67 24.00 -5.64
N VAL A 159 5.68 24.29 -6.46
CA VAL A 159 6.36 25.57 -6.46
C VAL A 159 5.86 26.37 -7.67
N VAL A 160 5.40 27.59 -7.43
CA VAL A 160 4.89 28.50 -8.46
C VAL A 160 5.76 29.76 -8.50
N ASN A 161 6.33 30.06 -9.67
CA ASN A 161 7.14 31.26 -9.92
C ASN A 161 6.26 32.51 -9.98
N SER A 162 5.69 32.89 -8.85
CA SER A 162 4.79 34.04 -8.70
C SER A 162 4.71 34.41 -7.21
N THR A 163 4.09 35.54 -6.89
CA THR A 163 3.87 35.98 -5.52
C THR A 163 2.45 35.63 -5.03
N ASN A 164 2.23 35.62 -3.72
CA ASN A 164 0.92 35.36 -3.12
C ASN A 164 -0.17 36.29 -3.68
N GLU A 165 0.17 37.59 -3.85
CA GLU A 165 -0.73 38.62 -4.31
C GLU A 165 -1.20 38.38 -5.75
N LEU A 166 -0.33 37.83 -6.60
CA LEU A 166 -0.65 37.52 -7.99
C LEU A 166 -1.38 36.18 -8.15
N ILE A 167 -1.17 35.25 -7.23
CA ILE A 167 -1.77 33.91 -7.26
C ILE A 167 -3.25 33.96 -6.81
N LYS A 168 -3.53 34.59 -5.66
CA LYS A 168 -4.87 34.58 -5.06
C LYS A 168 -6.00 35.01 -6.02
N PRO A 169 -5.87 36.11 -6.78
CA PRO A 169 -6.93 36.52 -7.68
C PRO A 169 -7.10 35.63 -8.92
N ARG A 170 -6.20 34.66 -9.16
CA ARG A 170 -6.29 33.72 -10.29
C ARG A 170 -7.22 32.54 -10.04
N PHE A 171 -7.49 32.22 -8.75
CA PHE A 171 -8.43 31.16 -8.39
C PHE A 171 -9.88 31.66 -8.45
N VAL A 172 -10.32 32.04 -9.66
CA VAL A 172 -11.70 32.50 -9.92
C VAL A 172 -12.45 31.36 -10.60
N SER A 173 -13.37 30.73 -9.89
CA SER A 173 -14.28 29.70 -10.41
C SER A 173 -15.63 29.81 -9.70
N ALA A 174 -16.65 29.06 -10.19
CA ALA A 174 -17.95 28.98 -9.52
C ALA A 174 -17.81 28.40 -8.08
N ASN A 175 -16.82 27.54 -7.89
CA ASN A 175 -16.46 26.93 -6.60
C ASN A 175 -14.95 27.06 -6.40
N PRO A 176 -14.45 28.21 -5.93
CA PRO A 176 -13.02 28.40 -5.70
C PRO A 176 -12.54 27.52 -4.54
N PRO A 177 -11.26 27.08 -4.55
CA PRO A 177 -10.69 26.38 -3.41
C PRO A 177 -10.67 27.29 -2.17
N GLU A 178 -10.91 26.71 -1.02
CA GLU A 178 -10.87 27.41 0.27
C GLU A 178 -9.41 27.71 0.67
N LEU A 179 -9.08 28.98 0.92
CA LEU A 179 -7.77 29.35 1.46
C LEU A 179 -7.72 29.03 2.96
N LEU A 180 -6.92 28.03 3.35
CA LEU A 180 -6.74 27.60 4.74
C LEU A 180 -5.63 28.38 5.46
N GLU A 181 -4.52 28.69 4.76
CA GLU A 181 -3.35 29.34 5.35
C GLU A 181 -2.67 30.23 4.33
N GLU A 182 -2.24 31.40 4.77
CA GLU A 182 -1.36 32.30 4.02
C GLU A 182 -0.13 32.64 4.86
N LYS A 183 1.05 32.34 4.32
CA LYS A 183 2.35 32.71 4.90
C LYS A 183 3.20 33.41 3.85
N PRO A 184 4.20 34.22 4.22
CA PRO A 184 5.19 34.71 3.26
C PRO A 184 5.80 33.53 2.48
N GLY A 185 5.66 33.53 1.16
CA GLY A 185 6.19 32.46 0.32
C GLY A 185 5.38 31.16 0.29
N SER A 186 4.16 31.12 0.84
CA SER A 186 3.32 29.90 0.81
C SER A 186 1.85 30.20 0.96
N LEU A 187 1.03 29.45 0.20
CA LEU A 187 -0.43 29.41 0.28
C LEU A 187 -0.89 27.96 0.44
N LEU A 188 -1.83 27.70 1.34
CA LEU A 188 -2.46 26.39 1.50
C LEU A 188 -3.95 26.52 1.21
N TYR A 189 -4.40 25.74 0.26
CA TYR A 189 -5.81 25.64 -0.12
C TYR A 189 -6.39 24.28 0.20
N LYS A 190 -7.71 24.22 0.41
CA LYS A 190 -8.48 22.99 0.41
C LYS A 190 -9.31 22.93 -0.86
N LEU A 191 -9.13 21.87 -1.64
CA LEU A 191 -9.90 21.59 -2.84
C LEU A 191 -11.29 21.02 -2.48
N LEU A 192 -12.21 21.01 -3.45
CA LEU A 192 -13.57 20.51 -3.25
C LEU A 192 -13.63 19.05 -2.79
N ASN A 193 -12.69 18.23 -3.25
CA ASN A 193 -12.56 16.81 -2.85
C ASN A 193 -11.87 16.62 -1.49
N GLY A 194 -11.56 17.71 -0.77
CA GLY A 194 -10.91 17.67 0.53
C GLY A 194 -9.39 17.67 0.50
N LEU A 195 -8.76 17.38 -0.65
CA LEU A 195 -7.31 17.38 -0.81
C LEU A 195 -6.73 18.77 -0.54
N ARG A 196 -5.67 18.84 0.24
CA ARG A 196 -4.94 20.07 0.51
C ARG A 196 -3.93 20.32 -0.61
N LEU A 197 -3.93 21.54 -1.12
CA LEU A 197 -3.04 22.02 -2.17
C LEU A 197 -2.12 23.09 -1.58
N ARG A 198 -0.84 22.80 -1.47
CA ARG A 198 0.16 23.77 -1.04
C ARG A 198 0.88 24.36 -2.25
N LEU A 199 0.93 25.67 -2.30
CA LEU A 199 1.70 26.42 -3.29
C LEU A 199 2.84 27.15 -2.58
N TYR A 200 4.08 26.74 -2.83
CA TYR A 200 5.26 27.54 -2.46
C TYR A 200 5.45 28.62 -3.52
N THR A 201 5.62 29.86 -3.08
CA THR A 201 5.58 31.03 -3.95
C THR A 201 6.86 31.85 -3.80
N GLY A 202 7.23 32.55 -4.84
CA GLY A 202 8.41 33.42 -4.88
C GLY A 202 9.06 33.44 -6.24
N THR A 203 9.71 34.55 -6.59
CA THR A 203 10.37 34.74 -7.87
C THR A 203 11.90 34.71 -7.76
N GLU A 204 12.46 35.30 -6.71
CA GLU A 204 13.92 35.42 -6.53
C GLU A 204 14.62 34.08 -6.22
N ASN A 205 13.97 33.21 -5.44
CA ASN A 205 14.53 31.92 -5.01
C ASN A 205 13.76 30.72 -5.56
N PHE A 206 13.06 30.91 -6.67
CA PHE A 206 12.17 29.91 -7.25
C PHE A 206 12.82 28.54 -7.43
N LYS A 207 13.99 28.49 -8.12
CA LYS A 207 14.69 27.23 -8.38
C LYS A 207 15.26 26.60 -7.11
N LYS A 208 15.70 27.41 -6.15
CA LYS A 208 16.09 26.92 -4.82
C LYS A 208 14.87 26.26 -4.15
N SER A 209 13.71 26.89 -4.19
CA SER A 209 12.48 26.31 -3.62
C SER A 209 12.12 24.98 -4.27
N VAL A 210 12.24 24.86 -5.62
CA VAL A 210 12.03 23.58 -6.32
C VAL A 210 12.94 22.47 -5.80
N PHE A 211 14.22 22.78 -5.58
CA PHE A 211 15.17 21.80 -5.03
C PHE A 211 14.85 21.43 -3.58
N THR A 212 14.74 22.43 -2.71
CA THR A 212 14.59 22.21 -1.26
C THR A 212 13.28 21.52 -0.91
N THR A 213 12.17 21.85 -1.58
CA THR A 213 10.87 21.20 -1.36
C THR A 213 10.78 19.81 -1.99
N SER A 214 11.66 19.45 -2.94
CA SER A 214 11.74 18.11 -3.51
C SER A 214 12.50 17.09 -2.64
N GLY A 215 13.05 17.50 -1.52
CA GLY A 215 13.60 16.66 -0.45
C GLY A 215 12.73 16.73 0.81
N SER A 216 12.93 15.79 1.73
CA SER A 216 12.39 15.88 3.07
C SER A 216 13.08 17.02 3.85
N ALA A 217 12.50 17.44 4.96
CA ALA A 217 13.13 18.42 5.84
C ALA A 217 14.50 17.94 6.35
N GLU A 218 14.62 16.63 6.66
CA GLU A 218 15.88 16.01 7.11
C GLU A 218 16.96 16.06 6.02
N PHE A 219 16.61 15.60 4.80
CA PHE A 219 17.53 15.63 3.67
C PHE A 219 17.98 17.05 3.34
N THR A 220 17.04 17.98 3.24
CA THR A 220 17.31 19.36 2.85
C THR A 220 18.22 20.07 3.88
N ALA A 221 17.90 19.93 5.17
CA ALA A 221 18.73 20.51 6.23
C ALA A 221 20.16 19.95 6.23
N ALA A 222 20.30 18.62 6.07
CA ALA A 222 21.61 17.98 5.99
C ALA A 222 22.39 18.39 4.74
N PHE A 223 21.72 18.55 3.59
CA PHE A 223 22.34 18.98 2.34
C PHE A 223 22.84 20.43 2.44
N GLU A 224 22.02 21.37 2.91
CA GLU A 224 22.40 22.78 3.07
C GLU A 224 23.50 22.98 4.13
N GLN A 225 23.51 22.15 5.17
CA GLN A 225 24.58 22.19 6.21
C GLN A 225 25.94 21.73 5.66
N GLN A 226 25.94 20.69 4.80
CA GLN A 226 27.17 20.09 4.28
C GLN A 226 27.74 20.83 3.06
N PHE A 227 26.88 21.44 2.23
CA PHE A 227 27.26 22.05 0.97
C PHE A 227 26.85 23.52 0.93
N THR A 228 27.84 24.38 1.05
CA THR A 228 27.67 25.84 0.99
C THR A 228 28.05 26.39 -0.39
N GLY A 229 27.49 27.53 -0.77
CA GLY A 229 27.84 28.19 -2.04
C GLY A 229 27.27 27.52 -3.29
N ILE A 230 26.26 26.68 -3.14
CA ILE A 230 25.57 26.02 -4.28
C ILE A 230 24.74 27.05 -5.03
N ASP A 231 24.91 27.11 -6.37
CA ASP A 231 24.04 27.85 -7.27
C ASP A 231 22.84 26.99 -7.68
N TYR A 232 21.69 27.30 -7.11
CA TYR A 232 20.43 26.61 -7.40
C TYR A 232 19.79 27.02 -8.73
N ASN A 233 20.34 27.99 -9.48
CA ASN A 233 19.77 28.40 -10.76
C ASN A 233 20.01 27.40 -11.90
N ASN A 234 20.75 26.36 -11.63
CA ASN A 234 21.07 25.27 -12.56
C ASN A 234 20.08 24.10 -12.44
N SER A 235 20.33 23.05 -13.23
CA SER A 235 19.55 21.82 -13.14
C SER A 235 19.82 21.07 -11.84
N ASP A 236 18.88 20.21 -11.45
CA ASP A 236 19.05 19.31 -10.31
C ASP A 236 20.39 18.53 -10.36
N ILE A 237 20.76 18.00 -11.53
CA ILE A 237 22.03 17.30 -11.74
C ILE A 237 23.22 18.19 -11.43
N SER A 238 23.20 19.42 -11.94
CA SER A 238 24.29 20.38 -11.72
C SER A 238 24.44 20.78 -10.24
N ILE A 239 23.38 20.80 -9.46
CA ILE A 239 23.43 21.03 -8.01
C ILE A 239 24.27 19.94 -7.34
N PHE A 240 24.06 18.67 -7.68
CA PHE A 240 24.84 17.55 -7.14
C PHE A 240 26.28 17.53 -7.65
N GLU A 241 26.51 17.92 -8.90
CA GLU A 241 27.87 18.08 -9.46
C GLU A 241 28.67 19.14 -8.70
N GLN A 242 28.07 20.30 -8.40
CA GLN A 242 28.68 21.34 -7.56
C GLN A 242 28.99 20.84 -6.15
N ALA A 243 28.12 20.02 -5.58
CA ALA A 243 28.33 19.35 -4.29
C ALA A 243 29.39 18.23 -4.37
N LYS A 244 29.85 17.84 -5.56
CA LYS A 244 30.81 16.74 -5.81
C LYS A 244 30.33 15.39 -5.27
N ILE A 245 29.04 15.12 -5.40
CA ILE A 245 28.42 13.84 -5.05
C ILE A 245 27.58 13.32 -6.23
N ASN A 246 27.24 12.05 -6.18
CA ASN A 246 26.37 11.47 -7.20
C ASN A 246 24.95 12.05 -7.09
N PHE A 247 24.28 12.13 -8.26
CA PHE A 247 22.89 12.59 -8.32
C PHE A 247 21.97 11.71 -7.47
N ILE A 248 21.14 12.35 -6.64
CA ILE A 248 20.14 11.71 -5.80
C ILE A 248 18.76 12.05 -6.36
N PRO A 249 18.01 11.09 -6.95
CA PRO A 249 16.67 11.34 -7.44
C PRO A 249 15.70 11.68 -6.27
N PRO A 250 14.61 12.44 -6.55
CA PRO A 250 13.69 12.87 -5.49
C PRO A 250 13.15 11.77 -4.59
N CYS A 251 12.84 10.58 -5.14
CA CYS A 251 12.34 9.43 -4.36
C CYS A 251 13.31 8.94 -3.27
N LEU A 252 14.59 9.25 -3.37
CA LEU A 252 15.62 8.91 -2.38
C LEU A 252 15.90 10.03 -1.36
N ARG A 253 15.37 11.25 -1.56
CA ARG A 253 15.66 12.42 -0.71
C ARG A 253 14.85 12.44 0.57
N GLU A 254 14.84 11.32 1.32
CA GLU A 254 14.07 11.18 2.57
C GLU A 254 14.92 11.37 3.83
N THR A 255 16.18 10.94 3.82
CA THR A 255 17.04 10.96 5.00
C THR A 255 18.41 11.55 4.68
N ALA A 256 19.11 12.03 5.71
CA ALA A 256 20.49 12.49 5.60
C ALA A 256 21.46 11.37 5.17
N ALA A 257 21.16 10.11 5.51
CA ALA A 257 22.02 8.97 5.22
C ALA A 257 22.26 8.75 3.72
N ILE A 258 21.30 9.13 2.85
CA ILE A 258 21.48 9.01 1.40
C ILE A 258 22.59 9.92 0.86
N ILE A 259 22.82 11.05 1.49
CA ILE A 259 23.90 11.99 1.12
C ILE A 259 25.26 11.30 1.31
N GLU A 260 25.44 10.63 2.46
CA GLU A 260 26.68 9.89 2.73
C GLU A 260 26.90 8.73 1.76
N LYS A 261 25.84 8.01 1.42
CA LYS A 261 25.89 6.96 0.37
C LYS A 261 26.30 7.56 -0.97
N ALA A 262 25.72 8.69 -1.38
CA ALA A 262 26.00 9.34 -2.67
C ALA A 262 27.43 9.89 -2.79
N LYS A 263 28.15 10.11 -1.70
CA LYS A 263 29.57 10.48 -1.71
C LYS A 263 30.48 9.32 -2.13
N SER A 264 30.09 8.09 -1.80
CA SER A 264 30.97 6.90 -1.93
C SER A 264 30.54 5.96 -3.04
N ILE A 265 29.24 5.87 -3.35
CA ILE A 265 28.72 4.95 -4.35
C ILE A 265 27.85 5.68 -5.38
N LYS A 266 27.94 5.23 -6.63
CA LYS A 266 26.98 5.64 -7.65
C LYS A 266 25.61 5.03 -7.34
N ILE A 267 24.56 5.85 -7.35
CA ILE A 267 23.19 5.36 -7.22
C ILE A 267 22.94 4.36 -8.37
N PRO A 268 22.51 3.13 -8.06
CA PRO A 268 22.27 2.12 -9.09
C PRO A 268 21.10 2.51 -10.00
N HIS A 269 20.94 1.79 -11.11
CA HIS A 269 19.71 1.88 -11.90
C HIS A 269 18.56 1.30 -11.08
N LEU A 270 17.68 2.18 -10.61
CA LEU A 270 16.54 1.79 -9.78
C LEU A 270 15.56 0.97 -10.62
N ILE A 271 14.96 -0.05 -10.01
CA ILE A 271 13.95 -0.89 -10.65
C ILE A 271 12.83 -0.05 -11.26
N GLN A 272 12.35 -0.48 -12.44
CA GLN A 272 11.23 0.13 -13.15
C GLN A 272 10.09 -0.87 -13.32
N ALA A 273 8.86 -0.38 -13.58
CA ALA A 273 7.70 -1.25 -13.80
C ALA A 273 7.91 -2.22 -15.00
N CYS A 274 8.62 -1.79 -16.03
CA CYS A 274 8.95 -2.64 -17.19
C CYS A 274 9.98 -3.76 -16.89
N ASP A 275 10.66 -3.69 -15.73
CA ASP A 275 11.57 -4.75 -15.29
C ASP A 275 10.83 -5.94 -14.69
N ILE A 276 9.55 -5.82 -14.34
CA ILE A 276 8.75 -6.92 -13.80
C ILE A 276 8.40 -7.89 -14.94
N LYS A 277 8.68 -9.16 -14.74
CA LYS A 277 8.50 -10.23 -15.73
C LYS A 277 7.37 -11.18 -15.39
N GLY A 278 6.97 -11.28 -14.13
CA GLY A 278 5.91 -12.16 -13.71
C GLY A 278 5.06 -11.60 -12.58
N ILE A 279 3.82 -12.07 -12.53
CA ILE A 279 2.88 -11.80 -11.44
C ILE A 279 3.05 -12.89 -10.39
N ILE A 280 3.46 -12.50 -9.19
CA ILE A 280 3.57 -13.40 -8.05
C ILE A 280 2.57 -12.95 -6.99
N HIS A 281 1.97 -13.88 -6.24
CA HIS A 281 0.93 -13.61 -5.24
C HIS A 281 -0.34 -13.03 -5.88
N SER A 282 -1.19 -13.91 -6.36
CA SER A 282 -2.50 -13.55 -6.90
C SER A 282 -3.54 -14.64 -6.61
N HIS A 283 -4.79 -14.22 -6.43
CA HIS A 283 -5.91 -15.04 -6.01
C HIS A 283 -6.90 -15.21 -7.14
N SER A 284 -7.36 -16.44 -7.34
CA SER A 284 -8.35 -16.78 -8.33
C SER A 284 -9.73 -17.02 -7.71
N ASN A 285 -10.73 -17.32 -8.54
CA ASN A 285 -12.07 -17.71 -8.08
C ASN A 285 -12.12 -19.09 -7.39
N TRP A 286 -10.98 -19.75 -7.19
CA TRP A 286 -10.89 -20.94 -6.34
C TRP A 286 -10.90 -20.55 -4.86
N SER A 287 -10.45 -19.35 -4.52
CA SER A 287 -10.62 -18.74 -3.19
C SER A 287 -11.51 -17.49 -3.27
N ASP A 288 -11.00 -16.31 -3.05
CA ASP A 288 -11.75 -15.05 -2.99
C ASP A 288 -11.47 -14.10 -4.16
N GLY A 289 -10.62 -14.48 -5.10
CA GLY A 289 -10.42 -13.74 -6.34
C GLY A 289 -11.67 -13.71 -7.23
N SER A 290 -11.75 -12.74 -8.11
CA SER A 290 -12.92 -12.53 -8.99
C SER A 290 -12.83 -13.26 -10.32
N ASN A 291 -11.63 -13.58 -10.78
CA ASN A 291 -11.37 -14.11 -12.11
C ASN A 291 -10.95 -15.59 -12.07
N THR A 292 -11.22 -16.32 -13.14
CA THR A 292 -10.67 -17.66 -13.32
C THR A 292 -9.17 -17.63 -13.56
N ILE A 293 -8.48 -18.72 -13.24
CA ILE A 293 -7.03 -18.84 -13.52
C ILE A 293 -6.73 -18.63 -15.01
N GLU A 294 -7.60 -19.11 -15.90
CA GLU A 294 -7.46 -18.96 -17.35
C GLU A 294 -7.55 -17.48 -17.79
N GLU A 295 -8.53 -16.74 -17.27
CA GLU A 295 -8.69 -15.29 -17.54
C GLU A 295 -7.48 -14.52 -17.03
N MET A 296 -7.02 -14.80 -15.82
CA MET A 296 -5.84 -14.18 -15.22
C MET A 296 -4.57 -14.46 -16.02
N ALA A 297 -4.35 -15.71 -16.42
CA ALA A 297 -3.19 -16.10 -17.23
C ALA A 297 -3.19 -15.42 -18.60
N LYS A 298 -4.37 -15.34 -19.26
CA LYS A 298 -4.53 -14.64 -20.53
C LYS A 298 -4.21 -13.16 -20.37
N ALA A 299 -4.78 -12.50 -19.37
CA ALA A 299 -4.55 -11.08 -19.11
C ALA A 299 -3.07 -10.78 -18.76
N ALA A 300 -2.44 -11.61 -17.93
CA ALA A 300 -1.02 -11.46 -17.60
C ALA A 300 -0.14 -11.59 -18.86
N LYS A 301 -0.40 -12.58 -19.72
CA LYS A 301 0.30 -12.77 -20.98
C LYS A 301 0.09 -11.61 -21.95
N GLU A 302 -1.14 -11.10 -22.08
CA GLU A 302 -1.47 -9.93 -22.94
C GLU A 302 -0.77 -8.64 -22.46
N LYS A 303 -0.54 -8.50 -21.15
CA LYS A 303 0.24 -7.41 -20.55
C LYS A 303 1.76 -7.59 -20.72
N GLY A 304 2.23 -8.70 -21.29
CA GLY A 304 3.64 -8.97 -21.57
C GLY A 304 4.41 -9.65 -20.43
N PHE A 305 3.73 -10.17 -19.42
CA PHE A 305 4.37 -11.00 -18.39
C PHE A 305 4.69 -12.40 -18.95
N GLU A 306 5.70 -13.03 -18.37
CA GLU A 306 6.18 -14.35 -18.80
C GLU A 306 5.57 -15.49 -17.99
N TYR A 307 5.09 -15.19 -16.79
CA TYR A 307 4.48 -16.18 -15.89
C TYR A 307 3.51 -15.56 -14.90
N LEU A 308 2.67 -16.43 -14.32
CA LEU A 308 1.71 -16.13 -13.27
C LEU A 308 1.85 -17.15 -12.13
N VAL A 309 1.90 -16.70 -10.89
CA VAL A 309 1.93 -17.55 -9.70
C VAL A 309 0.58 -17.41 -8.99
N ILE A 310 -0.25 -18.46 -9.06
CA ILE A 310 -1.56 -18.52 -8.38
C ILE A 310 -1.35 -18.95 -6.94
N SER A 311 -1.75 -18.12 -6.00
CA SER A 311 -1.48 -18.24 -4.56
C SER A 311 -2.76 -18.16 -3.75
N ASP A 312 -3.79 -18.92 -4.15
CA ASP A 312 -5.08 -18.95 -3.45
C ASP A 312 -4.90 -19.24 -1.95
N HIS A 313 -5.83 -18.80 -1.12
CA HIS A 313 -5.76 -18.94 0.33
C HIS A 313 -5.83 -20.39 0.81
N SER A 314 -5.14 -20.68 1.91
CA SER A 314 -5.18 -21.99 2.57
C SER A 314 -6.45 -22.21 3.40
N LYS A 315 -6.70 -23.47 3.78
CA LYS A 315 -7.97 -23.93 4.36
C LYS A 315 -8.40 -23.21 5.64
N SER A 316 -7.49 -22.68 6.44
CA SER A 316 -7.86 -21.92 7.65
C SER A 316 -8.43 -20.55 7.35
N ALA A 317 -8.21 -20.01 6.16
CA ALA A 317 -8.89 -18.82 5.67
C ALA A 317 -10.31 -19.17 5.14
N PHE A 318 -11.16 -19.70 6.01
CA PHE A 318 -12.53 -20.12 5.65
C PHE A 318 -13.37 -18.96 5.09
N TYR A 319 -13.15 -17.74 5.55
CA TYR A 319 -13.78 -16.52 5.07
C TYR A 319 -13.43 -16.19 3.61
N ALA A 320 -12.27 -16.63 3.14
CA ALA A 320 -11.81 -16.49 1.76
C ALA A 320 -12.02 -17.78 0.94
N GLN A 321 -12.83 -18.73 1.41
CA GLN A 321 -13.06 -20.03 0.78
C GLN A 321 -11.79 -20.86 0.57
N GLY A 322 -10.81 -20.72 1.45
CA GLY A 322 -9.50 -21.35 1.37
C GLY A 322 -9.54 -22.83 0.97
N LEU A 323 -8.51 -23.27 0.28
CA LEU A 323 -8.51 -24.55 -0.43
C LEU A 323 -8.41 -25.75 0.53
N SER A 324 -9.31 -26.72 0.42
CA SER A 324 -9.12 -28.04 1.00
C SER A 324 -8.05 -28.83 0.21
N GLU A 325 -7.56 -29.94 0.76
CA GLU A 325 -6.56 -30.78 0.08
C GLU A 325 -7.09 -31.37 -1.23
N GLU A 326 -8.40 -31.67 -1.30
CA GLU A 326 -9.07 -32.13 -2.53
C GLU A 326 -9.14 -31.00 -3.58
N LYS A 327 -9.44 -29.77 -3.15
CA LYS A 327 -9.44 -28.61 -4.05
C LYS A 327 -8.03 -28.33 -4.61
N ILE A 328 -6.98 -28.45 -3.77
CA ILE A 328 -5.58 -28.30 -4.21
C ILE A 328 -5.26 -29.29 -5.34
N ALA A 329 -5.59 -30.57 -5.16
CA ALA A 329 -5.33 -31.58 -6.17
C ALA A 329 -6.06 -31.27 -7.50
N ALA A 330 -7.32 -30.84 -7.42
CA ALA A 330 -8.11 -30.46 -8.60
C ALA A 330 -7.55 -29.19 -9.28
N GLN A 331 -7.14 -28.18 -8.50
CA GLN A 331 -6.52 -26.97 -9.03
C GLN A 331 -5.19 -27.26 -9.71
N HIS A 332 -4.34 -28.12 -9.12
CA HIS A 332 -3.08 -28.52 -9.71
C HIS A 332 -3.26 -29.24 -11.05
N GLN A 333 -4.26 -30.11 -11.15
CA GLN A 333 -4.64 -30.74 -12.42
C GLN A 333 -5.05 -29.68 -13.44
N TYR A 334 -5.93 -28.75 -13.06
CA TYR A 334 -6.41 -27.68 -13.94
C TYR A 334 -5.26 -26.77 -14.42
N VAL A 335 -4.33 -26.40 -13.52
CA VAL A 335 -3.13 -25.62 -13.90
C VAL A 335 -2.26 -26.40 -14.90
N ASN A 336 -2.09 -27.72 -14.73
CA ASN A 336 -1.34 -28.53 -15.69
C ASN A 336 -2.00 -28.50 -17.07
N GLU A 337 -3.33 -28.69 -17.14
CA GLU A 337 -4.11 -28.64 -18.39
C GLU A 337 -4.02 -27.27 -19.08
N LEU A 338 -3.99 -26.17 -18.31
CA LEU A 338 -3.78 -24.83 -18.88
C LEU A 338 -2.38 -24.64 -19.41
N ASN A 339 -1.36 -25.11 -18.68
CA ASN A 339 0.04 -25.03 -19.12
C ASN A 339 0.32 -25.83 -20.42
N GLU A 340 -0.42 -26.90 -20.68
CA GLU A 340 -0.34 -27.63 -21.95
C GLU A 340 -0.92 -26.82 -23.13
N LYS A 341 -1.92 -25.97 -22.86
CA LYS A 341 -2.62 -25.16 -23.87
C LYS A 341 -1.96 -23.81 -24.15
N ILE A 342 -1.32 -23.22 -23.15
CA ILE A 342 -0.76 -21.87 -23.23
C ILE A 342 0.74 -21.95 -23.60
N THR A 343 1.09 -21.57 -24.81
CA THR A 343 2.49 -21.54 -25.27
C THR A 343 3.20 -20.24 -24.88
N GLY A 344 4.46 -20.31 -24.49
CA GLY A 344 5.31 -19.13 -24.18
C GLY A 344 4.89 -18.37 -22.92
N PHE A 345 4.15 -19.01 -22.01
CA PHE A 345 3.73 -18.50 -20.72
C PHE A 345 3.56 -19.68 -19.75
N LYS A 346 3.83 -19.48 -18.46
CA LYS A 346 3.69 -20.54 -17.47
C LYS A 346 2.89 -20.08 -16.24
N ILE A 347 2.00 -20.95 -15.78
CA ILE A 347 1.27 -20.80 -14.51
C ILE A 347 1.98 -21.68 -13.48
N PHE A 348 2.41 -21.10 -12.37
CA PHE A 348 3.00 -21.82 -11.25
C PHE A 348 1.95 -22.10 -10.18
N LYS A 349 2.04 -23.27 -9.57
CA LYS A 349 1.20 -23.72 -8.47
C LYS A 349 1.74 -23.13 -7.18
N SER A 350 0.96 -22.31 -6.53
CA SER A 350 1.33 -21.72 -5.25
C SER A 350 0.16 -21.77 -4.28
N ILE A 351 0.46 -21.48 -3.04
CA ILE A 351 -0.51 -21.31 -1.97
C ILE A 351 -0.07 -20.15 -1.09
N GLU A 352 -0.99 -19.26 -0.74
CA GLU A 352 -0.80 -18.40 0.41
C GLU A 352 -1.24 -19.16 1.65
N SER A 353 -0.25 -19.79 2.32
CA SER A 353 -0.49 -20.56 3.53
C SER A 353 -0.57 -19.67 4.75
N ASP A 354 -1.66 -19.76 5.49
CA ASP A 354 -1.74 -19.14 6.82
C ASP A 354 -0.62 -19.64 7.73
N ILE A 355 0.00 -18.71 8.44
CA ILE A 355 0.83 -18.99 9.60
C ILE A 355 -0.09 -19.12 10.81
N LEU A 356 -0.28 -20.33 11.30
CA LEU A 356 -1.15 -20.62 12.41
C LEU A 356 -0.67 -20.02 13.74
N ASN A 357 -1.48 -20.05 14.77
CA ASN A 357 -1.16 -19.44 16.07
C ASN A 357 0.11 -19.99 16.72
N ASP A 358 0.48 -21.24 16.42
CA ASP A 358 1.70 -21.88 16.89
C ASP A 358 2.89 -21.70 15.95
N GLY A 359 2.73 -20.95 14.84
CA GLY A 359 3.74 -20.69 13.81
C GLY A 359 3.89 -21.80 12.78
N SER A 360 3.09 -22.88 12.82
CA SER A 360 3.07 -23.89 11.74
C SER A 360 2.33 -23.35 10.52
N LEU A 361 2.63 -23.90 9.33
CA LEU A 361 1.84 -23.67 8.13
C LEU A 361 0.59 -24.55 8.14
N ASP A 362 -0.40 -24.16 7.35
CA ASP A 362 -1.77 -24.72 7.40
C ASP A 362 -1.89 -26.14 6.81
N TYR A 363 -0.85 -26.64 6.15
CA TYR A 363 -0.84 -27.99 5.56
C TYR A 363 0.33 -28.84 6.06
N SER A 364 0.18 -30.16 5.88
CA SER A 364 1.29 -31.11 6.09
C SER A 364 2.41 -30.88 5.05
N ASN A 365 3.61 -31.30 5.41
CA ASN A 365 4.76 -31.23 4.49
C ASN A 365 4.52 -31.96 3.17
N SER A 366 3.74 -33.05 3.16
CA SER A 366 3.40 -33.80 1.95
C SER A 366 2.54 -32.96 0.98
N ILE A 367 1.65 -32.13 1.48
CA ILE A 367 0.86 -31.21 0.66
C ILE A 367 1.71 -30.01 0.24
N LEU A 368 2.47 -29.41 1.16
CA LEU A 368 3.35 -28.27 0.84
C LEU A 368 4.37 -28.61 -0.26
N ALA A 369 4.85 -29.86 -0.29
CA ALA A 369 5.78 -30.35 -1.32
C ALA A 369 5.19 -30.37 -2.73
N THR A 370 3.87 -30.29 -2.90
CA THR A 370 3.22 -30.31 -4.22
C THR A 370 3.19 -28.93 -4.90
N PHE A 371 3.56 -27.88 -4.18
CA PHE A 371 3.59 -26.51 -4.70
C PHE A 371 4.96 -26.13 -5.27
N ASP A 372 4.94 -25.26 -6.26
CA ASP A 372 6.16 -24.63 -6.79
C ASP A 372 6.65 -23.53 -5.82
N VAL A 373 5.71 -22.76 -5.27
CA VAL A 373 5.94 -21.63 -4.34
C VAL A 373 4.98 -21.75 -3.15
N VAL A 374 5.48 -21.50 -1.94
CA VAL A 374 4.65 -21.34 -0.73
C VAL A 374 4.90 -19.96 -0.16
N ILE A 375 3.85 -19.14 -0.12
CA ILE A 375 3.85 -17.83 0.54
C ILE A 375 3.29 -18.04 1.94
N ALA A 376 4.03 -17.66 2.97
CA ALA A 376 3.60 -17.79 4.36
C ALA A 376 3.12 -16.42 4.87
N SER A 377 1.86 -16.32 5.29
CA SER A 377 1.23 -15.05 5.68
C SER A 377 0.42 -15.19 6.98
N VAL A 378 0.26 -14.08 7.70
CA VAL A 378 -0.57 -14.02 8.91
C VAL A 378 -1.86 -13.27 8.61
N HIS A 379 -3.01 -13.96 8.73
CA HIS A 379 -4.33 -13.37 8.51
C HIS A 379 -5.22 -13.31 9.75
N SER A 380 -4.84 -13.98 10.82
CA SER A 380 -5.63 -14.05 12.04
C SER A 380 -4.83 -13.63 13.28
N ASN A 381 -5.55 -13.20 14.32
CA ASN A 381 -4.93 -12.75 15.58
C ASN A 381 -3.88 -11.65 15.39
N LEU A 382 -4.16 -10.66 14.55
CA LEU A 382 -3.26 -9.58 14.20
C LEU A 382 -2.91 -8.67 15.39
N LYS A 383 -3.71 -8.70 16.45
CA LYS A 383 -3.42 -8.02 17.73
C LYS A 383 -2.60 -8.92 18.65
N MET A 384 -1.34 -9.08 18.36
CA MET A 384 -0.44 -9.89 19.17
C MET A 384 0.75 -9.07 19.68
N SER A 385 1.37 -9.52 20.77
CA SER A 385 2.63 -8.95 21.25
C SER A 385 3.77 -9.25 20.27
N GLU A 386 4.84 -8.46 20.33
CA GLU A 386 6.05 -8.70 19.54
C GLU A 386 6.60 -10.11 19.74
N GLU A 387 6.65 -10.56 21.00
CA GLU A 387 7.12 -11.91 21.35
C GLU A 387 6.32 -13.00 20.61
N LYS A 388 4.99 -12.89 20.61
CA LYS A 388 4.12 -13.85 19.93
C LYS A 388 4.26 -13.76 18.40
N ALA A 389 4.37 -12.55 17.84
CA ALA A 389 4.59 -12.34 16.43
C ALA A 389 5.92 -12.95 15.98
N MET A 390 6.99 -12.67 16.72
CA MET A 390 8.31 -13.22 16.45
C MET A 390 8.32 -14.74 16.48
N LEU A 391 7.69 -15.35 17.48
CA LEU A 391 7.62 -16.82 17.59
C LEU A 391 6.89 -17.44 16.39
N ARG A 392 5.76 -16.87 15.98
CA ARG A 392 4.98 -17.33 14.81
C ARG A 392 5.79 -17.23 13.52
N LEU A 393 6.37 -16.04 13.27
CA LEU A 393 7.09 -15.77 12.03
C LEU A 393 8.38 -16.58 11.93
N LEU A 394 9.18 -16.65 12.98
CA LEU A 394 10.43 -17.42 12.98
C LEU A 394 10.18 -18.90 12.68
N LYS A 395 9.17 -19.50 13.32
CA LYS A 395 8.81 -20.90 13.07
C LYS A 395 8.34 -21.14 11.63
N ALA A 396 7.57 -20.20 11.05
CA ALA A 396 7.14 -20.29 9.67
C ALA A 396 8.31 -20.11 8.67
N ILE A 397 9.27 -19.22 8.97
CA ILE A 397 10.49 -19.01 8.19
C ILE A 397 11.37 -20.27 8.20
N GLU A 398 11.46 -20.96 9.35
CA GLU A 398 12.22 -22.22 9.52
C GLU A 398 11.57 -23.41 8.81
N ASN A 399 10.31 -23.30 8.39
CA ASN A 399 9.66 -24.37 7.63
C ASN A 399 10.36 -24.53 6.26
N PRO A 400 10.81 -25.75 5.90
CA PRO A 400 11.60 -25.97 4.68
C PRO A 400 10.83 -25.66 3.38
N TYR A 401 9.51 -25.63 3.42
CA TYR A 401 8.67 -25.32 2.25
C TYR A 401 8.34 -23.83 2.08
N THR A 402 8.54 -22.99 3.10
CA THR A 402 8.31 -21.54 2.96
C THR A 402 9.26 -20.95 1.93
N THR A 403 8.72 -20.45 0.82
CA THR A 403 9.49 -19.78 -0.24
C THR A 403 9.54 -18.29 -0.03
N ILE A 404 8.39 -17.68 0.26
CA ILE A 404 8.22 -16.23 0.41
C ILE A 404 7.52 -15.97 1.76
N LEU A 405 8.00 -14.97 2.50
CA LEU A 405 7.29 -14.42 3.64
C LEU A 405 6.41 -13.27 3.14
N GLY A 406 5.09 -13.48 3.15
CA GLY A 406 4.09 -12.53 2.64
C GLY A 406 3.81 -11.41 3.64
N HIS A 407 3.44 -10.22 3.15
CA HIS A 407 3.07 -8.98 3.89
C HIS A 407 3.38 -8.99 5.38
N LEU A 408 4.67 -8.91 5.66
CA LEU A 408 5.38 -9.21 6.92
C LEU A 408 4.69 -8.75 8.21
N THR A 409 4.08 -7.57 8.23
CA THR A 409 3.49 -6.99 9.46
C THR A 409 1.97 -6.97 9.44
N GLY A 410 1.34 -7.30 8.31
CA GLY A 410 -0.09 -7.18 8.11
C GLY A 410 -0.61 -5.74 8.24
N ARG A 411 0.24 -4.73 8.05
CA ARG A 411 -0.17 -3.32 8.11
C ARG A 411 -1.16 -2.96 7.00
N LEU A 412 -2.01 -1.98 7.28
CA LEU A 412 -2.84 -1.29 6.29
C LEU A 412 -2.68 0.21 6.48
N LEU A 413 -2.08 0.88 5.52
CA LEU A 413 -1.83 2.32 5.55
C LEU A 413 -3.14 3.09 5.73
N LEU A 414 -3.13 4.11 6.57
CA LEU A 414 -4.28 4.92 7.01
C LEU A 414 -5.36 4.14 7.77
N SER A 415 -5.14 2.85 8.08
CA SER A 415 -6.19 2.01 8.68
C SER A 415 -5.70 1.23 9.89
N ARG A 416 -4.65 0.42 9.74
CA ARG A 416 -4.14 -0.44 10.79
C ARG A 416 -2.62 -0.41 10.82
N LYS A 417 -2.05 -0.14 12.01
CA LYS A 417 -0.63 -0.39 12.23
C LYS A 417 -0.39 -1.90 12.16
N GLY A 418 0.73 -2.29 11.55
CA GLY A 418 1.16 -3.68 11.60
C GLY A 418 1.42 -4.14 13.06
N TYR A 419 1.34 -5.44 13.30
CA TYR A 419 1.78 -5.98 14.58
C TYR A 419 3.29 -5.76 14.77
N PRO A 420 3.75 -5.57 16.02
CA PRO A 420 5.14 -5.26 16.31
C PRO A 420 6.05 -6.47 16.01
N VAL A 421 7.19 -6.22 15.36
CA VAL A 421 8.23 -7.21 15.07
C VAL A 421 9.62 -6.58 15.13
N ASP A 422 10.63 -7.39 15.46
CA ASP A 422 12.03 -7.04 15.22
C ASP A 422 12.39 -7.37 13.76
N HIS A 423 12.28 -6.38 12.88
CA HIS A 423 12.55 -6.54 11.45
C HIS A 423 13.96 -7.09 11.16
N LYS A 424 14.97 -6.70 11.94
CA LYS A 424 16.33 -7.19 11.71
C LYS A 424 16.45 -8.69 11.98
N LYS A 425 15.87 -9.17 13.09
CA LYS A 425 15.86 -10.60 13.40
C LYS A 425 15.07 -11.41 12.37
N ILE A 426 13.94 -10.88 11.89
CA ILE A 426 13.18 -11.54 10.82
C ILE A 426 13.99 -11.63 9.53
N ILE A 427 14.63 -10.52 9.12
CA ILE A 427 15.47 -10.49 7.92
C ILE A 427 16.67 -11.45 8.07
N ASP A 428 17.33 -11.47 9.24
CA ASP A 428 18.43 -12.41 9.51
C ASP A 428 17.95 -13.88 9.45
N ALA A 429 16.74 -14.17 9.96
CA ALA A 429 16.14 -15.49 9.85
C ALA A 429 15.81 -15.86 8.40
N CYS A 430 15.25 -14.93 7.62
CA CYS A 430 15.01 -15.14 6.19
C CYS A 430 16.30 -15.42 5.42
N ALA A 431 17.37 -14.68 5.70
CA ALA A 431 18.69 -14.92 5.12
C ALA A 431 19.23 -16.33 5.45
N ALA A 432 19.13 -16.74 6.73
CA ALA A 432 19.61 -18.02 7.20
C ALA A 432 18.82 -19.21 6.63
N ASN A 433 17.53 -19.01 6.34
CA ASN A 433 16.62 -20.06 5.83
C ASN A 433 16.29 -19.90 4.35
N HIS A 434 16.99 -19.05 3.61
CA HIS A 434 16.77 -18.81 2.17
C HIS A 434 15.32 -18.48 1.83
N VAL A 435 14.65 -17.68 2.68
CA VAL A 435 13.28 -17.18 2.48
C VAL A 435 13.34 -15.80 1.85
N ILE A 436 12.58 -15.63 0.79
CA ILE A 436 12.42 -14.36 0.08
C ILE A 436 11.40 -13.49 0.84
N ILE A 437 11.60 -12.18 0.87
CA ILE A 437 10.68 -11.27 1.55
C ILE A 437 9.80 -10.58 0.53
N GLU A 438 8.50 -10.64 0.74
CA GLU A 438 7.54 -9.89 -0.06
C GLU A 438 7.62 -8.38 0.24
N LEU A 439 7.65 -7.59 -0.82
CA LEU A 439 7.13 -6.23 -0.82
C LEU A 439 5.74 -6.27 -1.45
N ASN A 440 4.72 -6.44 -0.63
CA ASN A 440 3.33 -6.41 -1.09
C ASN A 440 3.04 -5.05 -1.71
N ALA A 441 2.68 -5.04 -2.99
CA ALA A 441 2.56 -3.83 -3.79
C ALA A 441 1.19 -3.15 -3.68
N HIS A 442 0.22 -3.82 -3.03
CA HIS A 442 -1.10 -3.21 -2.84
C HIS A 442 -0.96 -1.87 -2.10
N PRO A 443 -1.51 -0.76 -2.64
CA PRO A 443 -1.25 0.60 -2.15
C PRO A 443 -1.60 0.83 -0.68
N ARG A 444 -2.53 0.03 -0.13
CA ARG A 444 -2.86 0.07 1.31
C ARG A 444 -1.87 -0.70 2.17
N ARG A 445 -1.04 -1.57 1.60
CA ARG A 445 -0.08 -2.38 2.35
C ARG A 445 1.34 -1.80 2.26
N LEU A 446 1.97 -1.88 1.08
CA LEU A 446 3.39 -1.59 0.84
C LEU A 446 4.28 -2.21 1.94
N ASP A 447 4.05 -3.49 2.22
CA ASP A 447 4.61 -4.28 3.33
C ASP A 447 5.44 -5.47 2.76
N ILE A 448 6.70 -5.54 3.00
CA ILE A 448 7.55 -4.89 4.03
C ILE A 448 7.71 -3.38 3.80
N ASP A 449 7.87 -2.60 4.89
CA ASP A 449 8.20 -1.19 4.79
C ASP A 449 9.57 -1.00 4.10
N TRP A 450 9.61 -0.13 3.09
CA TRP A 450 10.82 0.12 2.30
C TRP A 450 12.04 0.51 3.15
N ARG A 451 11.82 1.09 4.33
CA ARG A 451 12.88 1.52 5.26
C ARG A 451 13.71 0.36 5.79
N HIS A 452 13.19 -0.88 5.71
CA HIS A 452 13.88 -2.10 6.16
C HIS A 452 14.52 -2.89 5.00
N ILE A 453 14.19 -2.56 3.74
CA ILE A 453 14.65 -3.31 2.56
C ILE A 453 16.18 -3.19 2.39
N ASP A 454 16.78 -2.02 2.64
CA ASP A 454 18.23 -1.85 2.54
C ASP A 454 18.99 -2.88 3.40
N TYR A 455 18.49 -3.17 4.61
CA TYR A 455 19.08 -4.20 5.47
C TYR A 455 18.89 -5.61 4.90
N ALA A 456 17.75 -5.91 4.30
CA ALA A 456 17.50 -7.19 3.64
C ALA A 456 18.48 -7.41 2.46
N LEU A 457 18.70 -6.38 1.65
CA LEU A 457 19.66 -6.43 0.53
C LEU A 457 21.10 -6.62 1.02
N GLN A 458 21.50 -5.98 2.12
CA GLN A 458 22.82 -6.18 2.75
C GLN A 458 23.02 -7.64 3.22
N LYS A 459 21.94 -8.34 3.56
CA LYS A 459 21.94 -9.76 3.94
C LYS A 459 21.77 -10.72 2.74
N ASN A 460 21.75 -10.19 1.51
CA ASN A 460 21.49 -10.93 0.29
C ASN A 460 20.12 -11.65 0.27
N VAL A 461 19.12 -11.08 0.95
CA VAL A 461 17.73 -11.54 0.86
C VAL A 461 17.10 -10.91 -0.36
N LEU A 462 16.56 -11.74 -1.27
CA LEU A 462 15.78 -11.25 -2.39
C LEU A 462 14.46 -10.63 -1.91
N ILE A 463 14.04 -9.58 -2.61
CA ILE A 463 12.71 -9.02 -2.47
C ILE A 463 11.81 -9.57 -3.57
N SER A 464 10.51 -9.72 -3.30
CA SER A 464 9.51 -10.07 -4.31
C SER A 464 8.41 -9.00 -4.30
N ILE A 465 8.33 -8.20 -5.35
CA ILE A 465 7.27 -7.20 -5.51
C ILE A 465 6.04 -7.91 -6.04
N ASN A 466 5.01 -8.04 -5.21
CA ASN A 466 3.83 -8.84 -5.48
C ASN A 466 2.56 -8.00 -5.31
N PRO A 467 1.61 -8.03 -6.25
CA PRO A 467 0.40 -7.21 -6.18
C PRO A 467 -0.64 -7.72 -5.16
N ASP A 468 -0.60 -8.98 -4.76
CA ASP A 468 -1.66 -9.63 -3.95
C ASP A 468 -3.03 -9.43 -4.61
N ALA A 469 -3.06 -9.72 -5.92
CA ALA A 469 -4.16 -9.34 -6.80
C ALA A 469 -5.35 -10.29 -6.67
N HIS A 470 -6.54 -9.75 -6.39
CA HIS A 470 -7.80 -10.48 -6.34
C HIS A 470 -8.66 -10.24 -7.60
N THR A 471 -8.18 -9.40 -8.51
CA THR A 471 -8.76 -9.13 -9.83
C THR A 471 -7.63 -8.93 -10.85
N ILE A 472 -7.95 -8.97 -12.13
CA ILE A 472 -6.99 -8.68 -13.22
C ILE A 472 -6.47 -7.24 -13.14
N GLU A 473 -7.31 -6.30 -12.73
CA GLU A 473 -6.96 -4.89 -12.54
C GLU A 473 -5.91 -4.73 -11.45
N GLY A 474 -5.94 -5.58 -10.41
CA GLY A 474 -4.97 -5.60 -9.32
C GLY A 474 -3.53 -5.87 -9.77
N PHE A 475 -3.30 -6.40 -10.97
CA PHE A 475 -1.94 -6.53 -11.53
C PHE A 475 -1.24 -5.18 -11.69
N GLU A 476 -1.99 -4.09 -11.87
CA GLU A 476 -1.45 -2.73 -11.99
C GLU A 476 -0.85 -2.21 -10.67
N ASP A 477 -1.21 -2.81 -9.53
CA ASP A 477 -0.68 -2.40 -8.23
C ASP A 477 0.83 -2.63 -8.11
N ILE A 478 1.41 -3.52 -8.93
CA ILE A 478 2.87 -3.72 -9.03
C ILE A 478 3.63 -2.39 -9.11
N ARG A 479 3.10 -1.40 -9.83
CA ARG A 479 3.76 -0.10 -9.98
C ARG A 479 4.00 0.61 -8.65
N TYR A 480 3.10 0.46 -7.67
CA TYR A 480 3.25 1.07 -6.35
C TYR A 480 4.31 0.38 -5.50
N GLY A 481 4.40 -0.94 -5.62
CA GLY A 481 5.52 -1.70 -5.06
C GLY A 481 6.86 -1.28 -5.66
N VAL A 482 6.90 -1.04 -6.98
CA VAL A 482 8.10 -0.51 -7.65
C VAL A 482 8.48 0.88 -7.13
N LEU A 483 7.51 1.80 -6.96
CA LEU A 483 7.78 3.12 -6.38
C LEU A 483 8.36 3.02 -4.96
N ALA A 484 7.81 2.12 -4.13
CA ALA A 484 8.34 1.87 -2.78
C ALA A 484 9.74 1.23 -2.82
N ALA A 485 9.98 0.28 -3.73
CA ALA A 485 11.28 -0.37 -3.92
C ALA A 485 12.37 0.61 -4.38
N GLN A 486 12.03 1.59 -5.23
CA GLN A 486 12.94 2.65 -5.65
C GLN A 486 13.48 3.45 -4.46
N LYS A 487 12.65 3.71 -3.44
CA LYS A 487 13.06 4.41 -2.21
C LYS A 487 14.12 3.63 -1.40
N ALA A 488 14.17 2.33 -1.58
CA ALA A 488 15.16 1.45 -0.96
C ALA A 488 16.34 1.11 -1.90
N MET A 489 16.43 1.74 -3.07
CA MET A 489 17.46 1.50 -4.09
C MET A 489 17.47 0.06 -4.64
N VAL A 490 16.34 -0.62 -4.67
CA VAL A 490 16.24 -1.97 -5.24
C VAL A 490 16.53 -1.91 -6.75
N THR A 491 17.31 -2.88 -7.23
CA THR A 491 17.54 -3.12 -8.66
C THR A 491 16.75 -4.34 -9.12
N LYS A 492 16.62 -4.52 -10.44
CA LYS A 492 15.89 -5.69 -10.99
C LYS A 492 16.53 -7.02 -10.62
N GLU A 493 17.85 -7.06 -10.44
CA GLU A 493 18.59 -8.27 -10.04
C GLU A 493 18.32 -8.68 -8.59
N GLN A 494 17.76 -7.78 -7.78
CA GLN A 494 17.45 -8.00 -6.36
C GLN A 494 15.96 -8.28 -6.14
N ASN A 495 15.16 -8.32 -7.22
CA ASN A 495 13.73 -8.54 -7.17
C ASN A 495 13.33 -9.81 -7.92
N LEU A 496 12.69 -10.76 -7.21
CA LEU A 496 12.29 -12.06 -7.76
C LEU A 496 11.31 -11.93 -8.94
N SER A 497 10.32 -11.04 -8.85
CA SER A 497 9.34 -10.83 -9.92
C SER A 497 9.92 -10.17 -11.18
N SER A 498 11.18 -9.71 -11.14
CA SER A 498 11.93 -9.23 -12.30
C SER A 498 12.70 -10.32 -13.05
N PHE A 499 12.78 -11.53 -12.50
CA PHE A 499 13.45 -12.64 -13.16
C PHE A 499 12.60 -13.12 -14.34
N GLY A 500 13.24 -13.38 -15.49
CA GLY A 500 12.58 -14.05 -16.61
C GLY A 500 12.16 -15.47 -16.22
N LEU A 501 11.27 -16.09 -17.01
CA LEU A 501 10.70 -17.40 -16.68
C LEU A 501 11.78 -18.43 -16.29
N LYS A 502 12.85 -18.55 -17.08
CA LYS A 502 13.92 -19.51 -16.78
C LYS A 502 14.68 -19.16 -15.50
N GLU A 503 15.04 -17.89 -15.30
CA GLU A 503 15.74 -17.44 -14.09
C GLU A 503 14.89 -17.66 -12.83
N PHE A 504 13.58 -17.47 -12.95
CA PHE A 504 12.62 -17.72 -11.87
C PHE A 504 12.59 -19.21 -11.51
N GLU A 505 12.49 -20.12 -12.52
CA GLU A 505 12.54 -21.57 -12.30
C GLU A 505 13.85 -22.00 -11.65
N ASP A 506 14.99 -21.52 -12.17
CA ASP A 506 16.31 -21.82 -11.64
C ASP A 506 16.47 -21.33 -10.19
N CYS A 507 15.93 -20.15 -9.87
CA CYS A 507 15.92 -19.60 -8.52
C CYS A 507 15.10 -20.47 -7.55
N LEU A 508 13.88 -20.87 -7.94
CA LEU A 508 13.04 -21.76 -7.13
C LEU A 508 13.71 -23.12 -6.89
N GLY A 509 14.30 -23.69 -7.95
CA GLY A 509 15.06 -24.95 -7.85
C GLY A 509 16.21 -24.85 -6.85
N LYS A 510 17.00 -23.78 -6.93
CA LYS A 510 18.10 -23.50 -6.00
C LYS A 510 17.61 -23.30 -4.56
N VAL A 511 16.50 -22.57 -4.33
CA VAL A 511 15.92 -22.40 -3.00
C VAL A 511 15.50 -23.75 -2.41
N LYS A 512 14.82 -24.60 -3.19
CA LYS A 512 14.41 -25.95 -2.75
C LYS A 512 15.63 -26.84 -2.43
N GLU A 513 16.67 -26.78 -3.24
CA GLU A 513 17.91 -27.52 -3.00
C GLU A 513 18.60 -27.09 -1.70
N LEU A 514 18.77 -25.77 -1.47
CA LEU A 514 19.38 -25.21 -0.27
C LEU A 514 18.60 -25.57 1.01
N LYS A 515 17.28 -25.73 0.89
CA LYS A 515 16.39 -26.15 2.01
C LYS A 515 16.28 -27.68 2.16
N GLY A 516 16.92 -28.45 1.28
CA GLY A 516 16.87 -29.92 1.31
C GLY A 516 15.50 -30.50 0.95
N VAL A 517 14.66 -29.78 0.24
CA VAL A 517 13.36 -30.23 -0.26
C VAL A 517 13.39 -30.33 -1.78
N ARG A 518 12.87 -31.42 -2.33
CA ARG A 518 12.85 -31.67 -3.78
C ARG A 518 11.41 -31.77 -4.28
#